data_d55053ae11dcbc80340c69f10a9ef3ea
#
_entry.id   d55053ae11dcbc80340c69f10a9ef3ea
#
_cell.length_a   1.000
_cell.length_b   1.000
_cell.length_c   1.000
_cell.angle_alpha   90.00
_cell.angle_beta   90.00
_cell.angle_gamma   90.00
#
_symmetry.space_group_name_H-M   'P 1'
#
loop_
_entity.id
_entity.type
_entity.pdbx_description
1 polymer ?
#
loop_
_entity_poly.entity_id
_entity_poly.type
_entity_poly.pdbx_seq_one_letter_code
_entity_poly.pdbx_strand_id
1 'polypeptide(L)'
;MTSSGIAAAIVAAVLVFWAVGAYNRLMSLRNVMRTAFSQLEAQLRRRHELIPQLADAARADPEIDPEVADAAVAARHQAHAALDLARAHPGVSGPMVSLAMAEQVLEDACRRLQQAIDGRPELKLAPAMAAARDDLLGAEGRLGFARQMFNDAVADYNAAVQQFPTRVLSSLFGFRDAAVLPAPVSGTPRTP
;
A
#
# COMPACT_ATOMS: atom_id res chain seq x y z
N MET A 1 -12.13 51.80 22.86
CA MET A 1 -12.49 50.43 22.43
C MET A 1 -13.45 49.91 23.47
N THR A 2 -14.65 49.48 23.09
CA THR A 2 -15.66 48.94 24.03
C THR A 2 -15.20 47.56 24.51
N SER A 3 -15.50 47.18 25.76
CA SER A 3 -15.14 45.88 26.35
C SER A 3 -15.55 44.69 25.47
N SER A 4 -16.65 44.79 24.73
CA SER A 4 -17.10 43.81 23.73
C SER A 4 -16.13 43.68 22.53
N GLY A 5 -15.51 44.79 22.10
CA GLY A 5 -14.52 44.75 21.01
C GLY A 5 -13.23 44.05 21.41
N ILE A 6 -12.79 44.22 22.66
CA ILE A 6 -11.61 43.49 23.19
C ILE A 6 -11.91 42.01 23.32
N ALA A 7 -13.10 41.64 23.83
CA ALA A 7 -13.50 40.23 23.94
C ALA A 7 -13.59 39.57 22.56
N ALA A 8 -14.15 40.23 21.56
CA ALA A 8 -14.20 39.72 20.18
C ALA A 8 -12.80 39.54 19.58
N ALA A 9 -11.89 40.48 19.82
CA ALA A 9 -10.50 40.37 19.34
C ALA A 9 -9.74 39.16 19.99
N ILE A 10 -9.95 38.91 21.30
CA ILE A 10 -9.37 37.76 21.99
C ILE A 10 -9.91 36.45 21.42
N VAL A 11 -11.22 36.33 21.23
CA VAL A 11 -11.84 35.14 20.64
C VAL A 11 -11.30 34.90 19.24
N ALA A 12 -11.21 35.93 18.40
CA ALA A 12 -10.64 35.81 17.06
C ALA A 12 -9.17 35.34 17.08
N ALA A 13 -8.35 35.89 17.98
CA ALA A 13 -6.97 35.46 18.15
C ALA A 13 -6.87 33.99 18.56
N VAL A 14 -7.67 33.55 19.53
CA VAL A 14 -7.72 32.14 19.96
C VAL A 14 -8.12 31.20 18.80
N LEU A 15 -9.10 31.58 18.01
CA LEU A 15 -9.54 30.81 16.83
C LEU A 15 -8.44 30.71 15.77
N VAL A 16 -7.68 31.79 15.54
CA VAL A 16 -6.56 31.77 14.59
C VAL A 16 -5.45 30.86 15.09
N PHE A 17 -5.03 30.96 16.34
CA PHE A 17 -3.99 30.08 16.91
C PHE A 17 -4.42 28.63 16.90
N TRP A 18 -5.67 28.37 17.23
CA TRP A 18 -6.23 27.01 17.13
C TRP A 18 -6.22 26.48 15.68
N ALA A 19 -6.63 27.30 14.70
CA ALA A 19 -6.63 26.92 13.29
C ALA A 19 -5.23 26.59 12.76
N VAL A 20 -4.24 27.39 13.15
CA VAL A 20 -2.82 27.14 12.82
C VAL A 20 -2.33 25.81 13.44
N GLY A 21 -2.66 25.57 14.70
CA GLY A 21 -2.31 24.32 15.39
C GLY A 21 -2.95 23.09 14.73
N ALA A 22 -4.23 23.17 14.37
CA ALA A 22 -4.96 22.10 13.68
C ALA A 22 -4.40 21.85 12.27
N TYR A 23 -4.09 22.89 11.52
CA TYR A 23 -3.44 22.79 10.21
C TYR A 23 -2.07 22.10 10.31
N ASN A 24 -1.22 22.53 11.24
CA ASN A 24 0.09 21.93 11.45
C ASN A 24 -0.02 20.45 11.83
N ARG A 25 -0.98 20.07 12.67
CA ARG A 25 -1.26 18.67 13.01
C ARG A 25 -1.66 17.84 11.79
N LEU A 26 -2.57 18.35 10.95
CA LEU A 26 -2.98 17.66 9.72
C LEU A 26 -1.81 17.49 8.74
N MET A 27 -0.98 18.51 8.57
CA MET A 27 0.21 18.44 7.73
C MET A 27 1.23 17.43 8.26
N SER A 28 1.43 17.37 9.58
CA SER A 28 2.30 16.38 10.22
C SER A 28 1.81 14.95 9.95
N LEU A 29 0.53 14.66 10.17
CA LEU A 29 -0.06 13.34 9.91
C LEU A 29 0.00 12.97 8.43
N ARG A 30 -0.22 13.93 7.54
CA ARG A 30 -0.06 13.71 6.09
C ARG A 30 1.38 13.35 5.73
N ASN A 31 2.36 13.95 6.38
CA ASN A 31 3.77 13.63 6.16
C ASN A 31 4.12 12.23 6.70
N VAL A 32 3.61 11.86 7.88
CA VAL A 32 3.75 10.50 8.44
C VAL A 32 3.18 9.46 7.47
N MET A 33 1.98 9.68 6.95
CA MET A 33 1.36 8.81 5.96
C MET A 33 2.21 8.68 4.69
N ARG A 34 2.77 9.79 4.17
CA ARG A 34 3.66 9.76 2.99
C ARG A 34 4.94 8.98 3.25
N THR A 35 5.52 9.14 4.43
CA THR A 35 6.73 8.38 4.82
C THR A 35 6.41 6.88 4.93
N ALA A 36 5.29 6.52 5.55
CA ALA A 36 4.84 5.13 5.64
C ALA A 36 4.55 4.54 4.23
N PHE A 37 3.96 5.33 3.31
CA PHE A 37 3.79 4.91 1.92
C PHE A 37 5.14 4.66 1.22
N SER A 38 6.15 5.50 1.43
CA SER A 38 7.48 5.30 0.84
C SER A 38 8.12 3.97 1.31
N GLN A 39 7.93 3.60 2.57
CA GLN A 39 8.37 2.30 3.10
C GLN A 39 7.60 1.14 2.47
N LEU A 40 6.29 1.27 2.33
CA LEU A 40 5.44 0.30 1.65
C LEU A 40 5.85 0.14 0.18
N GLU A 41 6.08 1.23 -0.53
CA GLU A 41 6.57 1.25 -1.92
C GLU A 41 7.88 0.46 -2.05
N ALA A 42 8.83 0.67 -1.16
CA ALA A 42 10.12 -0.04 -1.19
C ALA A 42 9.94 -1.56 -1.08
N GLN A 43 9.02 -2.03 -0.21
CA GLN A 43 8.73 -3.48 -0.07
C GLN A 43 7.97 -4.04 -1.27
N LEU A 44 7.02 -3.29 -1.85
CA LEU A 44 6.33 -3.68 -3.09
C LEU A 44 7.33 -3.82 -4.25
N ARG A 45 8.24 -2.84 -4.43
CA ARG A 45 9.29 -2.91 -5.46
C ARG A 45 10.19 -4.13 -5.24
N ARG A 46 10.60 -4.40 -4.00
CA ARG A 46 11.42 -5.59 -3.70
C ARG A 46 10.70 -6.88 -4.06
N ARG A 47 9.42 -7.01 -3.74
CA ARG A 47 8.60 -8.16 -4.16
C ARG A 47 8.55 -8.27 -5.67
N HIS A 48 8.29 -7.16 -6.39
CA HIS A 48 8.22 -7.14 -7.85
C HIS A 48 9.54 -7.54 -8.52
N GLU A 49 10.70 -7.27 -7.90
CA GLU A 49 12.03 -7.67 -8.40
C GLU A 49 12.29 -9.18 -8.26
N LEU A 50 11.68 -9.84 -7.28
CA LEU A 50 11.86 -11.26 -7.03
C LEU A 50 11.02 -12.16 -7.93
N ILE A 51 9.88 -11.68 -8.42
CA ILE A 51 8.94 -12.45 -9.22
C ILE A 51 9.56 -12.95 -10.54
N PRO A 52 10.29 -12.16 -11.34
CA PRO A 52 10.96 -12.65 -12.54
C PRO A 52 11.97 -13.76 -12.24
N GLN A 53 12.70 -13.68 -11.13
CA GLN A 53 13.68 -14.72 -10.73
C GLN A 53 12.98 -16.05 -10.46
N LEU A 54 11.82 -16.01 -9.78
CA LEU A 54 11.00 -17.20 -9.54
C LEU A 54 10.43 -17.76 -10.83
N ALA A 55 9.95 -16.89 -11.73
CA ALA A 55 9.41 -17.27 -13.04
C ALA A 55 10.48 -17.88 -13.93
N ASP A 56 11.70 -17.33 -13.96
CA ASP A 56 12.81 -17.86 -14.76
C ASP A 56 13.28 -19.22 -14.23
N ALA A 57 13.34 -19.39 -12.92
CA ALA A 57 13.65 -20.67 -12.32
C ALA A 57 12.57 -21.73 -12.62
N ALA A 58 11.30 -21.34 -12.69
CA ALA A 58 10.21 -22.24 -13.07
C ALA A 58 10.26 -22.65 -14.56
N ARG A 59 10.62 -21.72 -15.45
CA ARG A 59 10.78 -22.01 -16.91
C ARG A 59 11.92 -22.99 -17.21
N ALA A 60 12.85 -23.22 -16.28
CA ALA A 60 13.89 -24.22 -16.45
C ALA A 60 13.34 -25.67 -16.40
N ASP A 61 12.14 -25.89 -15.87
CA ASP A 61 11.45 -27.18 -15.89
C ASP A 61 10.49 -27.26 -17.09
N PRO A 62 10.73 -28.18 -18.07
CA PRO A 62 9.92 -28.28 -19.26
C PRO A 62 8.48 -28.77 -19.01
N GLU A 63 8.18 -29.29 -17.82
CA GLU A 63 6.84 -29.76 -17.45
C GLU A 63 5.99 -28.66 -16.79
N ILE A 64 6.58 -27.49 -16.49
CA ILE A 64 5.80 -26.31 -16.09
C ILE A 64 5.36 -25.58 -17.35
N ASP A 65 4.05 -25.37 -17.46
CA ASP A 65 3.47 -24.54 -18.52
C ASP A 65 4.07 -23.13 -18.50
N PRO A 66 4.80 -22.72 -19.54
CA PRO A 66 5.41 -21.39 -19.60
C PRO A 66 4.38 -20.25 -19.47
N GLU A 67 3.12 -20.45 -19.83
CA GLU A 67 2.04 -19.46 -19.69
C GLU A 67 1.83 -19.05 -18.21
N VAL A 68 2.06 -19.97 -17.28
CA VAL A 68 1.91 -19.67 -15.83
C VAL A 68 3.01 -18.70 -15.36
N ALA A 69 4.25 -18.89 -15.81
CA ALA A 69 5.35 -17.98 -15.51
C ALA A 69 5.17 -16.63 -16.21
N ASP A 70 4.73 -16.64 -17.47
CA ASP A 70 4.49 -15.43 -18.25
C ASP A 70 3.34 -14.60 -17.68
N ALA A 71 2.27 -15.24 -17.19
CA ALA A 71 1.18 -14.57 -16.51
C ALA A 71 1.64 -13.84 -15.22
N ALA A 72 2.54 -14.46 -14.44
CA ALA A 72 3.09 -13.82 -13.24
C ALA A 72 3.95 -12.59 -13.60
N VAL A 73 4.77 -12.68 -14.64
CA VAL A 73 5.58 -11.54 -15.12
C VAL A 73 4.70 -10.43 -15.68
N ALA A 74 3.65 -10.77 -16.44
CA ALA A 74 2.70 -9.78 -16.98
C ALA A 74 1.94 -9.06 -15.87
N ALA A 75 1.44 -9.80 -14.88
CA ALA A 75 0.75 -9.23 -13.71
C ALA A 75 1.69 -8.32 -12.92
N ARG A 76 2.96 -8.70 -12.75
CA ARG A 76 3.99 -7.86 -12.10
C ARG A 76 4.20 -6.53 -12.86
N HIS A 77 4.19 -6.52 -14.19
CA HIS A 77 4.29 -5.27 -14.95
C HIS A 77 3.11 -4.35 -14.70
N GLN A 78 1.88 -4.90 -14.63
CA GLN A 78 0.68 -4.13 -14.31
C GLN A 78 0.74 -3.56 -12.89
N ALA A 79 1.14 -4.37 -11.90
CA ALA A 79 1.28 -3.93 -10.51
C ALA A 79 2.36 -2.84 -10.37
N HIS A 80 3.47 -2.94 -11.10
CA HIS A 80 4.53 -1.93 -11.10
C HIS A 80 4.04 -0.59 -11.66
N ALA A 81 3.31 -0.60 -12.77
CA ALA A 81 2.72 0.61 -13.36
C ALA A 81 1.69 1.26 -12.42
N ALA A 82 0.85 0.45 -11.77
CA ALA A 82 -0.10 0.95 -10.77
C ALA A 82 0.59 1.54 -9.54
N LEU A 83 1.72 0.96 -9.12
CA LEU A 83 2.54 1.47 -8.02
C LEU A 83 3.15 2.83 -8.36
N ASP A 84 3.66 3.02 -9.57
CA ASP A 84 4.20 4.31 -10.01
C ASP A 84 3.12 5.41 -10.01
N LEU A 85 1.88 5.06 -10.39
CA LEU A 85 0.76 5.99 -10.31
C LEU A 85 0.40 6.34 -8.85
N ALA A 86 0.35 5.34 -7.95
CA ALA A 86 0.07 5.54 -6.54
C ALA A 86 1.18 6.34 -5.83
N ARG A 87 2.44 6.15 -6.24
CA ARG A 87 3.60 6.93 -5.75
C ARG A 87 3.45 8.43 -6.01
N ALA A 88 2.96 8.81 -7.18
CA ALA A 88 2.72 10.22 -7.51
C ALA A 88 1.65 10.85 -6.59
N HIS A 89 0.69 10.06 -6.12
CA HIS A 89 -0.47 10.53 -5.35
C HIS A 89 -0.80 9.58 -4.16
N PRO A 90 0.08 9.48 -3.14
CA PRO A 90 -0.12 8.58 -2.02
C PRO A 90 -1.43 8.88 -1.26
N GLY A 91 -2.22 7.86 -1.02
CA GLY A 91 -3.51 7.97 -0.32
C GLY A 91 -4.67 8.51 -1.15
N VAL A 92 -4.46 8.88 -2.42
CA VAL A 92 -5.58 9.26 -3.30
C VAL A 92 -6.33 8.01 -3.75
N SER A 93 -7.67 8.01 -3.60
CA SER A 93 -8.52 6.84 -3.77
C SER A 93 -8.34 6.13 -5.12
N GLY A 94 -8.39 6.84 -6.25
CA GLY A 94 -8.26 6.24 -7.58
C GLY A 94 -6.96 5.43 -7.76
N PRO A 95 -5.78 6.05 -7.62
CA PRO A 95 -4.49 5.36 -7.70
C PRO A 95 -4.35 4.21 -6.69
N MET A 96 -4.84 4.37 -5.45
CA MET A 96 -4.76 3.33 -4.43
C MET A 96 -5.65 2.12 -4.75
N VAL A 97 -6.85 2.35 -5.29
CA VAL A 97 -7.73 1.27 -5.76
C VAL A 97 -7.11 0.53 -6.95
N SER A 98 -6.54 1.26 -7.91
CA SER A 98 -5.85 0.65 -9.06
C SER A 98 -4.67 -0.22 -8.60
N LEU A 99 -3.88 0.26 -7.64
CA LEU A 99 -2.79 -0.52 -7.05
C LEU A 99 -3.32 -1.78 -6.33
N ALA A 100 -4.37 -1.66 -5.53
CA ALA A 100 -4.96 -2.79 -4.82
C ALA A 100 -5.46 -3.88 -5.79
N MET A 101 -6.11 -3.49 -6.89
CA MET A 101 -6.58 -4.41 -7.91
C MET A 101 -5.41 -5.09 -8.65
N ALA A 102 -4.37 -4.34 -9.01
CA ALA A 102 -3.21 -4.89 -9.69
C ALA A 102 -2.41 -5.85 -8.79
N GLU A 103 -2.27 -5.53 -7.51
CA GLU A 103 -1.65 -6.43 -6.51
C GLU A 103 -2.47 -7.70 -6.29
N GLN A 104 -3.81 -7.64 -6.37
CA GLN A 104 -4.66 -8.83 -6.30
C GLN A 104 -4.44 -9.74 -7.51
N VAL A 105 -4.38 -9.19 -8.72
CA VAL A 105 -4.09 -9.96 -9.95
C VAL A 105 -2.71 -10.61 -9.88
N LEU A 106 -1.71 -9.86 -9.38
CA LEU A 106 -0.35 -10.38 -9.18
C LEU A 106 -0.32 -11.51 -8.15
N GLU A 107 -1.03 -11.38 -7.04
CA GLU A 107 -1.14 -12.41 -6.01
C GLU A 107 -1.73 -13.70 -6.57
N ASP A 108 -2.80 -13.59 -7.37
CA ASP A 108 -3.45 -14.75 -8.00
C ASP A 108 -2.53 -15.44 -9.01
N ALA A 109 -1.78 -14.67 -9.80
CA ALA A 109 -0.80 -15.21 -10.75
C ALA A 109 0.39 -15.89 -10.03
N CYS A 110 0.94 -15.27 -8.99
CA CYS A 110 2.01 -15.85 -8.16
C CYS A 110 1.57 -17.14 -7.47
N ARG A 111 0.32 -17.21 -7.00
CA ARG A 111 -0.24 -18.41 -6.38
C ARG A 111 -0.31 -19.57 -7.37
N ARG A 112 -0.74 -19.32 -8.61
CA ARG A 112 -0.73 -20.35 -9.66
C ARG A 112 0.69 -20.84 -9.96
N LEU A 113 1.65 -19.94 -10.07
CA LEU A 113 3.06 -20.27 -10.27
C LEU A 113 3.59 -21.13 -9.11
N GLN A 114 3.31 -20.76 -7.87
CA GLN A 114 3.71 -21.52 -6.69
C GLN A 114 3.08 -22.92 -6.67
N GLN A 115 1.79 -23.04 -7.04
CA GLN A 115 1.11 -24.34 -7.15
C GLN A 115 1.77 -25.25 -8.21
N ALA A 116 2.15 -24.70 -9.36
CA ALA A 116 2.88 -25.44 -10.40
C ALA A 116 4.25 -25.93 -9.88
N ILE A 117 5.00 -25.08 -9.17
CA ILE A 117 6.28 -25.43 -8.55
C ILE A 117 6.09 -26.50 -7.45
N ASP A 118 5.05 -26.38 -6.63
CA ASP A 118 4.78 -27.33 -5.54
C ASP A 118 4.42 -28.74 -6.04
N GLY A 119 3.86 -28.84 -7.25
CA GLY A 119 3.65 -30.10 -7.95
C GLY A 119 4.92 -30.78 -8.45
N ARG A 120 6.09 -30.13 -8.33
CA ARG A 120 7.38 -30.59 -8.86
C ARG A 120 8.43 -30.68 -7.74
N PRO A 121 8.53 -31.82 -7.00
CA PRO A 121 9.43 -31.95 -5.86
C PRO A 121 10.91 -31.69 -6.19
N GLU A 122 11.37 -32.11 -7.37
CA GLU A 122 12.76 -31.94 -7.80
C GLU A 122 13.10 -30.46 -8.03
N LEU A 123 12.21 -29.72 -8.70
CA LEU A 123 12.35 -28.28 -8.91
C LEU A 123 12.29 -27.52 -7.59
N LYS A 124 11.35 -27.88 -6.73
CA LYS A 124 11.18 -27.26 -5.41
C LYS A 124 12.44 -27.33 -4.55
N LEU A 125 13.19 -28.43 -4.66
CA LEU A 125 14.44 -28.69 -3.92
C LEU A 125 15.68 -28.14 -4.63
N ALA A 126 15.55 -27.65 -5.88
CA ALA A 126 16.66 -27.04 -6.59
C ALA A 126 17.15 -25.80 -5.83
N PRO A 127 18.49 -25.63 -5.60
CA PRO A 127 19.00 -24.56 -4.74
C PRO A 127 18.58 -23.15 -5.18
N ALA A 128 18.55 -22.89 -6.49
CA ALA A 128 18.12 -21.59 -7.03
C ALA A 128 16.63 -21.30 -6.73
N MET A 129 15.77 -22.32 -6.87
CA MET A 129 14.35 -22.22 -6.56
C MET A 129 14.10 -22.02 -5.06
N ALA A 130 14.79 -22.80 -4.22
CA ALA A 130 14.69 -22.67 -2.76
C ALA A 130 15.11 -21.27 -2.31
N ALA A 131 16.23 -20.75 -2.80
CA ALA A 131 16.68 -19.39 -2.48
C ALA A 131 15.69 -18.31 -2.93
N ALA A 132 15.14 -18.40 -4.16
CA ALA A 132 14.16 -17.45 -4.67
C ALA A 132 12.86 -17.45 -3.84
N ARG A 133 12.41 -18.62 -3.38
CA ARG A 133 11.23 -18.76 -2.52
C ARG A 133 11.47 -18.18 -1.12
N ASP A 134 12.61 -18.44 -0.51
CA ASP A 134 12.96 -17.89 0.80
C ASP A 134 13.05 -16.36 0.77
N ASP A 135 13.67 -15.82 -0.27
CA ASP A 135 13.74 -14.37 -0.48
C ASP A 135 12.34 -13.75 -0.63
N LEU A 136 11.46 -14.41 -1.40
CA LEU A 136 10.08 -13.96 -1.60
C LEU A 136 9.28 -14.00 -0.28
N LEU A 137 9.36 -15.08 0.48
CA LEU A 137 8.71 -15.22 1.80
C LEU A 137 9.19 -14.13 2.76
N GLY A 138 10.49 -13.87 2.80
CA GLY A 138 11.05 -12.78 3.60
C GLY A 138 10.56 -11.39 3.17
N ALA A 139 10.41 -11.16 1.87
CA ALA A 139 9.87 -9.91 1.32
C ALA A 139 8.37 -9.74 1.67
N GLU A 140 7.58 -10.81 1.60
CA GLU A 140 6.16 -10.82 1.93
C GLU A 140 5.90 -10.46 3.40
N GLY A 141 6.68 -11.01 4.33
CA GLY A 141 6.58 -10.66 5.75
C GLY A 141 6.84 -9.16 6.00
N ARG A 142 7.89 -8.60 5.37
CA ARG A 142 8.19 -7.16 5.47
C ARG A 142 7.11 -6.31 4.81
N LEU A 143 6.57 -6.75 3.68
CA LEU A 143 5.48 -6.08 2.98
C LEU A 143 4.21 -6.03 3.84
N GLY A 144 3.85 -7.13 4.51
CA GLY A 144 2.71 -7.18 5.42
C GLY A 144 2.82 -6.12 6.52
N PHE A 145 3.97 -6.02 7.16
CA PHE A 145 4.25 -5.02 8.19
C PHE A 145 4.19 -3.58 7.63
N ALA A 146 4.84 -3.31 6.50
CA ALA A 146 4.84 -1.98 5.89
C ALA A 146 3.43 -1.54 5.46
N ARG A 147 2.60 -2.48 4.97
CA ARG A 147 1.20 -2.24 4.63
C ARG A 147 0.39 -1.85 5.87
N GLN A 148 0.57 -2.56 6.97
CA GLN A 148 -0.10 -2.22 8.22
C GLN A 148 0.29 -0.83 8.69
N MET A 149 1.58 -0.51 8.74
CA MET A 149 2.08 0.82 9.12
C MET A 149 1.49 1.94 8.27
N PHE A 150 1.37 1.73 6.96
CA PHE A 150 0.73 2.70 6.08
C PHE A 150 -0.76 2.85 6.39
N ASN A 151 -1.48 1.74 6.56
CA ASN A 151 -2.93 1.76 6.83
C ASN A 151 -3.24 2.41 8.19
N ASP A 152 -2.41 2.19 9.20
CA ASP A 152 -2.53 2.83 10.51
C ASP A 152 -2.31 4.35 10.39
N ALA A 153 -1.29 4.79 9.64
CA ALA A 153 -1.05 6.20 9.37
C ALA A 153 -2.21 6.86 8.58
N VAL A 154 -2.85 6.14 7.66
CA VAL A 154 -4.07 6.59 6.97
C VAL A 154 -5.23 6.72 7.94
N ALA A 155 -5.42 5.76 8.85
CA ALA A 155 -6.49 5.80 9.85
C ALA A 155 -6.34 7.01 10.78
N ASP A 156 -5.12 7.27 11.28
CA ASP A 156 -4.82 8.42 12.14
C ASP A 156 -5.07 9.76 11.42
N TYR A 157 -4.64 9.85 10.16
CA TYR A 157 -4.89 11.02 9.33
C TYR A 157 -6.39 11.25 9.11
N ASN A 158 -7.14 10.22 8.73
CA ASN A 158 -8.57 10.31 8.48
C ASN A 158 -9.35 10.66 9.76
N ALA A 159 -8.98 10.07 10.90
CA ALA A 159 -9.57 10.42 12.19
C ALA A 159 -9.38 11.92 12.51
N ALA A 160 -8.19 12.48 12.24
CA ALA A 160 -7.92 13.90 12.45
C ALA A 160 -8.69 14.80 11.47
N VAL A 161 -8.85 14.39 10.21
CA VAL A 161 -9.63 15.13 9.20
C VAL A 161 -11.12 15.21 9.58
N GLN A 162 -11.66 14.11 10.15
CA GLN A 162 -13.08 13.99 10.47
C GLN A 162 -13.44 14.54 11.85
N GLN A 163 -12.47 14.73 12.73
CA GLN A 163 -12.70 15.20 14.12
C GLN A 163 -13.19 16.64 14.14
N PHE A 164 -14.30 16.91 14.87
CA PHE A 164 -14.73 18.28 15.15
C PHE A 164 -13.78 18.93 16.19
N PRO A 165 -13.40 20.19 16.07
CA PRO A 165 -13.80 21.15 15.01
C PRO A 165 -12.87 21.15 13.76
N THR A 166 -11.84 20.31 13.69
CA THR A 166 -10.86 20.23 12.58
C THR A 166 -11.55 19.95 11.22
N ARG A 167 -12.67 19.23 11.23
CA ARG A 167 -13.47 18.95 10.03
C ARG A 167 -13.88 20.21 9.25
N VAL A 168 -14.15 21.31 9.94
CA VAL A 168 -14.49 22.60 9.31
C VAL A 168 -13.29 23.15 8.55
N LEU A 169 -12.10 23.09 9.16
CA LEU A 169 -10.85 23.51 8.52
C LEU A 169 -10.44 22.58 7.39
N SER A 170 -10.63 21.26 7.55
CA SER A 170 -10.24 20.30 6.51
C SER A 170 -10.99 20.55 5.21
N SER A 171 -12.29 20.89 5.27
CA SER A 171 -13.07 21.25 4.08
C SER A 171 -12.61 22.56 3.45
N LEU A 172 -12.21 23.54 4.25
CA LEU A 172 -11.74 24.85 3.77
C LEU A 172 -10.35 24.76 3.10
N PHE A 173 -9.44 23.95 3.64
CA PHE A 173 -8.08 23.79 3.12
C PHE A 173 -7.91 22.59 2.16
N GLY A 174 -9.00 21.91 1.79
CA GLY A 174 -8.99 20.83 0.81
C GLY A 174 -8.37 19.53 1.30
N PHE A 175 -8.28 19.29 2.62
CA PHE A 175 -7.92 17.99 3.15
C PHE A 175 -9.07 17.00 2.93
N ARG A 176 -8.77 15.85 2.34
CA ARG A 176 -9.72 14.79 2.04
C ARG A 176 -9.25 13.50 2.69
N ASP A 177 -10.19 12.58 2.93
CA ASP A 177 -9.87 11.25 3.42
C ASP A 177 -8.92 10.54 2.46
N ALA A 178 -7.96 9.84 3.04
CA ALA A 178 -7.00 9.02 2.32
C ALA A 178 -7.48 7.57 2.25
N ALA A 179 -7.13 6.86 1.18
CA ALA A 179 -7.44 5.46 0.96
C ALA A 179 -6.32 4.56 1.47
N VAL A 180 -6.69 3.44 2.09
CA VAL A 180 -5.81 2.36 2.53
C VAL A 180 -5.39 1.46 1.37
N LEU A 181 -4.36 0.64 1.56
CA LEU A 181 -4.02 -0.48 0.70
C LEU A 181 -4.43 -1.79 1.41
N PRO A 182 -5.57 -2.40 1.05
CA PRO A 182 -5.98 -3.67 1.66
C PRO A 182 -4.99 -4.78 1.34
N ALA A 183 -4.94 -5.81 2.19
CA ALA A 183 -4.23 -7.03 1.85
C ALA A 183 -4.96 -7.74 0.70
N PRO A 184 -4.23 -8.38 -0.23
CA PRO A 184 -4.84 -9.25 -1.22
C PRO A 184 -5.69 -10.32 -0.53
N VAL A 185 -6.85 -10.61 -1.09
CA VAL A 185 -7.72 -11.67 -0.55
C VAL A 185 -7.10 -13.00 -0.93
N SER A 186 -6.46 -13.66 0.04
CA SER A 186 -6.05 -15.06 -0.12
C SER A 186 -7.32 -15.87 -0.34
N GLY A 187 -7.48 -16.41 -1.57
CA GLY A 187 -8.65 -17.22 -1.90
C GLY A 187 -8.67 -18.53 -1.12
N THR A 188 -9.11 -18.48 0.12
CA THR A 188 -9.71 -19.66 0.74
C THR A 188 -11.11 -19.77 0.15
N PRO A 189 -11.48 -20.87 -0.51
CA PRO A 189 -12.87 -21.09 -0.85
C PRO A 189 -13.66 -21.05 0.46
N ARG A 190 -14.57 -20.06 0.60
CA ARG A 190 -15.64 -20.21 1.57
C ARG A 190 -16.40 -21.47 1.16
N THR A 191 -16.14 -22.56 1.84
CA THR A 191 -17.05 -23.71 1.85
C THR A 191 -18.39 -23.22 2.39
N PRO A 192 -19.50 -23.53 1.71
CA PRO A 192 -20.85 -23.16 2.12
C PRO A 192 -21.23 -23.77 3.45
#